data_308bdc6646c85580ff8550dd17332c39
#
_entry.id   308bdc6646c85580ff8550dd17332c39
#
_cell.length_a   1.000
_cell.length_b   1.000
_cell.length_c   1.000
_cell.angle_alpha   90.00
_cell.angle_beta   90.00
_cell.angle_gamma   90.00
#
_symmetry.space_group_name_H-M   'P 1'
#
loop_
_entity.id
_entity.type
_entity.pdbx_description
1 polymer ?
#
loop_
_entity_poly.entity_id
_entity_poly.type
_entity_poly.pdbx_seq_one_letter_code
_entity_poly.pdbx_strand_id
1 'polypeptide(L)'
;MNKSHDTQDRSPQKTITIDGTTYDITNFNHPGGSIIGYAAGMGDASDTFREFHARSKSARTILNSLPKIDNAHHPAQAQEQYPTGILQDYRDMRATLTNLGCFEPDVIHVYFRLLELAFFFGMGLWLAPYNVYASMLSFIVFKTRCGWLQHEGGHISLTGNKTTDRAIQTVTMGLAGGLSGTLWNTMHHKHHAAPQKLKHDIDLDTTPAVAFFKTAFEKNTNGPAAAPYMNRWWMRLQSWMFLPVTNGIFVHLFWTYYLHPKRVWVSISAARKTRSGVCAYVLEAACMLSCHTVLPAIFYFSGGCSAAFAYLLLMACNFCNVIYLFGHFSLSHTFTDVIPENEHRLWFEYAIRHSVNISTRSALVGWVMGYLNFQIEHHLFPSMPQHKNALAAPHVRAFCERWNSSGGSGGSGGAEYRLKYVELGYTEAWRKMFANLSDVGMHYYTNGIAKPTDDNKKND
;
A
#
# COMPACT_ATOMS: atom_id res chain seq x y z
N MET A 1 43.76 39.59 -16.55
CA MET A 1 43.36 38.78 -15.39
C MET A 1 41.86 38.58 -15.49
N ASN A 2 41.44 37.51 -16.16
CA ASN A 2 40.04 37.07 -16.26
C ASN A 2 39.71 36.17 -15.06
N LYS A 3 38.81 36.63 -14.21
CA LYS A 3 38.19 35.74 -13.20
C LYS A 3 37.19 34.86 -13.91
N SER A 4 37.51 33.58 -14.03
CA SER A 4 36.58 32.55 -14.41
C SER A 4 35.46 32.48 -13.38
N HIS A 5 34.22 32.73 -13.80
CA HIS A 5 33.02 32.40 -13.03
C HIS A 5 32.94 30.87 -12.92
N ASP A 6 33.18 30.39 -11.72
CA ASP A 6 32.96 29.04 -11.30
C ASP A 6 31.43 28.81 -11.29
N THR A 7 30.90 28.29 -12.38
CA THR A 7 29.53 27.77 -12.43
C THR A 7 29.54 26.44 -11.68
N GLN A 8 29.39 26.52 -10.35
CA GLN A 8 29.03 25.34 -9.56
C GLN A 8 27.79 24.72 -10.18
N ASP A 9 27.95 23.49 -10.65
CA ASP A 9 26.88 22.55 -11.06
C ASP A 9 26.02 22.27 -9.84
N ARG A 10 25.05 23.17 -9.54
CA ARG A 10 24.10 22.99 -8.46
C ARG A 10 23.06 21.99 -8.97
N SER A 11 23.05 20.79 -8.41
CA SER A 11 21.93 19.89 -8.57
C SER A 11 20.60 20.66 -8.39
N PRO A 12 19.57 20.39 -9.23
CA PRO A 12 18.33 21.17 -9.20
C PRO A 12 17.74 21.18 -7.80
N GLN A 13 17.38 22.38 -7.33
CA GLN A 13 16.80 22.58 -6.00
C GLN A 13 15.48 21.81 -5.89
N LYS A 14 15.36 20.96 -4.87
CA LYS A 14 14.15 20.22 -4.57
C LYS A 14 13.30 21.01 -3.58
N THR A 15 12.04 21.24 -3.93
CA THR A 15 11.12 22.03 -3.11
C THR A 15 9.83 21.29 -2.83
N ILE A 16 9.13 21.66 -1.74
CA ILE A 16 7.78 21.20 -1.42
C ILE A 16 6.96 22.38 -0.90
N THR A 17 5.71 22.51 -1.35
CA THR A 17 4.80 23.55 -0.89
C THR A 17 3.75 22.98 0.03
N ILE A 18 3.65 23.52 1.25
CA ILE A 18 2.68 23.10 2.28
C ILE A 18 2.08 24.34 2.93
N ASP A 19 0.76 24.42 2.97
CA ASP A 19 -0.03 25.54 3.52
C ASP A 19 0.46 26.91 2.94
N GLY A 20 0.68 26.96 1.62
CA GLY A 20 1.11 28.15 0.90
C GLY A 20 2.58 28.56 1.12
N THR A 21 3.35 27.81 1.91
CA THR A 21 4.79 28.07 2.14
C THR A 21 5.62 27.04 1.40
N THR A 22 6.61 27.51 0.62
CA THR A 22 7.55 26.65 -0.09
C THR A 22 8.82 26.44 0.75
N TYR A 23 9.20 25.17 0.92
CA TYR A 23 10.36 24.75 1.69
C TYR A 23 11.42 24.12 0.79
N ASP A 24 12.69 24.39 1.07
CA ASP A 24 13.83 23.70 0.44
C ASP A 24 14.08 22.36 1.13
N ILE A 25 13.95 21.28 0.37
CA ILE A 25 14.19 19.92 0.83
C ILE A 25 15.39 19.24 0.15
N THR A 26 16.23 20.03 -0.54
CA THR A 26 17.39 19.51 -1.30
C THR A 26 18.30 18.63 -0.44
N ASN A 27 18.61 19.09 0.77
CA ASN A 27 19.47 18.38 1.73
C ASN A 27 18.70 17.71 2.88
N PHE A 28 17.37 17.67 2.80
CA PHE A 28 16.55 17.10 3.85
C PHE A 28 16.47 15.59 3.77
N ASN A 29 16.95 14.91 4.81
CA ASN A 29 16.80 13.47 4.94
C ASN A 29 15.46 13.16 5.64
N HIS A 30 14.45 12.88 4.85
CA HIS A 30 13.10 12.62 5.36
C HIS A 30 13.06 11.29 6.14
N PRO A 31 12.49 11.26 7.38
CA PRO A 31 12.40 10.03 8.18
C PRO A 31 11.65 8.87 7.49
N GLY A 32 10.71 9.17 6.60
CA GLY A 32 9.99 8.21 5.74
C GLY A 32 10.76 7.79 4.47
N GLY A 33 12.00 8.23 4.30
CA GLY A 33 12.83 7.92 3.13
C GLY A 33 12.44 8.69 1.88
N SER A 34 12.58 8.06 0.70
CA SER A 34 12.41 8.69 -0.61
C SER A 34 10.97 9.10 -0.96
N ILE A 35 9.98 8.74 -0.15
CA ILE A 35 8.56 9.03 -0.40
C ILE A 35 8.26 10.53 -0.55
N ILE A 36 9.01 11.40 0.14
CA ILE A 36 8.87 12.87 0.02
C ILE A 36 9.06 13.34 -1.43
N GLY A 37 9.89 12.62 -2.20
CA GLY A 37 10.12 12.92 -3.62
C GLY A 37 8.87 12.79 -4.48
N TYR A 38 7.81 12.11 -4.00
CA TYR A 38 6.56 11.97 -4.72
C TYR A 38 5.69 13.23 -4.68
N ALA A 39 5.98 14.12 -3.74
CA ALA A 39 5.32 15.43 -3.60
C ALA A 39 6.24 16.60 -3.95
N ALA A 40 7.53 16.36 -4.15
CA ALA A 40 8.51 17.42 -4.45
C ALA A 40 8.27 18.02 -5.84
N GLY A 41 8.15 19.35 -5.90
CA GLY A 41 7.96 20.09 -7.16
C GLY A 41 6.56 19.95 -7.79
N MET A 42 5.59 19.34 -7.10
CA MET A 42 4.30 18.94 -7.66
C MET A 42 3.13 19.87 -7.29
N GLY A 43 3.41 21.08 -6.85
CA GLY A 43 2.39 22.02 -6.38
C GLY A 43 2.09 21.88 -4.90
N ASP A 44 0.82 22.12 -4.51
CA ASP A 44 0.39 22.07 -3.10
C ASP A 44 0.31 20.64 -2.56
N ALA A 45 1.21 20.30 -1.67
CA ALA A 45 1.28 18.99 -0.99
C ALA A 45 0.61 19.01 0.40
N SER A 46 -0.17 20.03 0.74
CA SER A 46 -0.77 20.21 2.07
C SER A 46 -1.63 19.04 2.50
N ASP A 47 -2.48 18.53 1.61
CA ASP A 47 -3.39 17.43 1.93
C ASP A 47 -2.63 16.12 2.08
N THR A 48 -1.66 15.83 1.20
CA THR A 48 -0.75 14.68 1.32
C THR A 48 0.02 14.73 2.65
N PHE A 49 0.58 15.89 2.99
CA PHE A 49 1.28 16.09 4.27
C PHE A 49 0.37 15.83 5.46
N ARG A 50 -0.86 16.36 5.42
CA ARG A 50 -1.85 16.20 6.49
C ARG A 50 -2.21 14.73 6.71
N GLU A 51 -2.51 13.99 5.66
CA GLU A 51 -2.98 12.61 5.79
C GLU A 51 -1.86 11.64 6.23
N PHE A 52 -0.65 11.81 5.72
CA PHE A 52 0.50 10.99 6.16
C PHE A 52 1.00 11.33 7.57
N HIS A 53 0.79 12.56 8.05
CA HIS A 53 1.32 13.03 9.32
C HIS A 53 0.24 13.32 10.37
N ALA A 54 -1.01 12.92 10.15
CA ALA A 54 -2.15 13.16 11.04
C ALA A 54 -1.86 12.73 12.50
N ARG A 55 -1.08 11.68 12.70
CA ARG A 55 -0.70 11.14 14.03
C ARG A 55 0.73 11.51 14.47
N SER A 56 1.42 12.41 13.74
CA SER A 56 2.81 12.79 14.04
C SER A 56 2.89 14.14 14.74
N LYS A 57 3.28 14.14 16.02
CA LYS A 57 3.51 15.38 16.78
C LYS A 57 4.75 16.16 16.30
N SER A 58 5.76 15.47 15.77
CA SER A 58 7.04 16.08 15.37
C SER A 58 7.07 16.57 13.93
N ALA A 59 6.19 16.08 13.05
CA ALA A 59 6.26 16.42 11.61
C ALA A 59 6.12 17.93 11.35
N ARG A 60 5.19 18.60 12.02
CA ARG A 60 5.02 20.06 11.87
C ARG A 60 6.21 20.85 12.43
N THR A 61 6.81 20.41 13.53
CA THR A 61 8.03 21.03 14.10
C THR A 61 9.19 20.89 13.14
N ILE A 62 9.37 19.69 12.56
CA ILE A 62 10.43 19.45 11.56
C ILE A 62 10.19 20.30 10.32
N LEU A 63 8.96 20.34 9.79
CA LEU A 63 8.60 21.17 8.64
C LEU A 63 8.97 22.65 8.87
N ASN A 64 8.60 23.19 10.02
CA ASN A 64 8.85 24.59 10.38
C ASN A 64 10.34 24.91 10.56
N SER A 65 11.19 23.91 10.75
CA SER A 65 12.65 24.08 10.84
C SER A 65 13.37 24.06 9.47
N LEU A 66 12.65 23.70 8.39
CA LEU A 66 13.23 23.69 7.05
C LEU A 66 13.39 25.11 6.49
N PRO A 67 14.42 25.34 5.65
CA PRO A 67 14.60 26.62 4.97
C PRO A 67 13.37 26.95 4.11
N LYS A 68 12.88 28.19 4.25
CA LYS A 68 11.77 28.70 3.43
C LYS A 68 12.33 29.41 2.21
N ILE A 69 11.61 29.34 1.11
CA ILE A 69 11.95 30.02 -0.14
C ILE A 69 10.93 31.13 -0.34
N ASP A 70 11.39 32.37 -0.23
CA ASP A 70 10.59 33.53 -0.56
C ASP A 70 10.50 33.66 -2.09
N ASN A 71 9.30 34.02 -2.60
CA ASN A 71 9.00 34.21 -4.02
C ASN A 71 9.21 32.97 -4.92
N ALA A 72 9.09 31.77 -4.40
CA ALA A 72 8.99 30.60 -5.26
C ALA A 72 7.80 30.78 -6.21
N HIS A 73 8.05 30.81 -7.52
CA HIS A 73 6.97 30.69 -8.49
C HIS A 73 6.28 29.35 -8.21
N HIS A 74 5.10 29.43 -7.59
CA HIS A 74 4.25 28.26 -7.49
C HIS A 74 4.02 27.75 -8.91
N PRO A 75 4.23 26.47 -9.20
CA PRO A 75 3.74 25.92 -10.45
C PRO A 75 2.20 25.94 -10.38
N ALA A 76 1.63 27.08 -10.80
CA ALA A 76 0.19 27.28 -10.92
C ALA A 76 -0.43 26.24 -11.86
N GLN A 77 0.37 25.66 -12.74
CA GLN A 77 -0.02 24.69 -13.76
C GLN A 77 -0.72 23.43 -13.25
N ALA A 78 -0.43 22.99 -12.02
CA ALA A 78 -1.10 21.79 -11.48
C ALA A 78 -2.55 22.05 -11.02
N GLN A 79 -2.91 23.29 -10.67
CA GLN A 79 -4.27 23.63 -10.19
C GLN A 79 -5.21 24.08 -11.31
N GLU A 80 -4.68 24.63 -12.40
CA GLU A 80 -5.49 25.14 -13.52
C GLU A 80 -6.33 24.06 -14.24
N GLN A 81 -5.94 22.80 -14.10
CA GLN A 81 -6.67 21.66 -14.69
C GLN A 81 -7.90 21.22 -13.87
N TYR A 82 -8.05 21.74 -12.63
CA TYR A 82 -9.12 21.35 -11.73
C TYR A 82 -10.22 22.41 -11.66
N PRO A 83 -11.50 21.97 -11.46
CA PRO A 83 -12.59 22.91 -11.25
C PRO A 83 -12.33 23.79 -10.02
N THR A 84 -12.64 25.08 -10.16
CA THR A 84 -12.52 26.04 -9.05
C THR A 84 -13.38 25.60 -7.87
N GLY A 85 -12.80 25.56 -6.67
CA GLY A 85 -13.50 25.23 -5.43
C GLY A 85 -13.48 23.73 -5.05
N ILE A 86 -13.08 22.81 -5.93
CA ILE A 86 -13.07 21.37 -5.63
C ILE A 86 -12.17 21.05 -4.43
N LEU A 87 -11.01 21.68 -4.34
CA LEU A 87 -10.06 21.46 -3.26
C LEU A 87 -10.61 21.95 -1.92
N GLN A 88 -11.33 23.09 -1.93
CA GLN A 88 -11.99 23.60 -0.74
C GLN A 88 -13.14 22.67 -0.30
N ASP A 89 -13.97 22.21 -1.23
CA ASP A 89 -15.05 21.27 -0.94
C ASP A 89 -14.52 19.92 -0.38
N TYR A 90 -13.39 19.43 -0.88
CA TYR A 90 -12.70 18.28 -0.28
C TYR A 90 -12.26 18.54 1.16
N ARG A 91 -11.68 19.70 1.43
CA ARG A 91 -11.24 20.10 2.79
C ARG A 91 -12.41 20.30 3.75
N ASP A 92 -13.53 20.83 3.27
CA ASP A 92 -14.77 21.00 4.05
C ASP A 92 -15.41 19.64 4.37
N MET A 93 -15.44 18.72 3.40
CA MET A 93 -15.86 17.33 3.66
C MET A 93 -14.98 16.67 4.72
N ARG A 94 -13.66 16.81 4.63
CA ARG A 94 -12.74 16.29 5.64
C ARG A 94 -12.96 16.90 7.02
N ALA A 95 -13.21 18.21 7.10
CA ALA A 95 -13.56 18.90 8.35
C ALA A 95 -14.85 18.34 8.95
N THR A 96 -15.86 18.12 8.12
CA THR A 96 -17.13 17.48 8.52
C THR A 96 -16.89 16.11 9.13
N LEU A 97 -16.08 15.25 8.49
CA LEU A 97 -15.72 13.92 9.01
C LEU A 97 -14.95 14.01 10.33
N THR A 98 -14.13 15.05 10.51
CA THR A 98 -13.42 15.29 11.76
C THR A 98 -14.42 15.63 12.88
N ASN A 99 -15.38 16.52 12.63
CA ASN A 99 -16.41 16.89 13.58
C ASN A 99 -17.33 15.72 13.95
N LEU A 100 -17.53 14.77 13.04
CA LEU A 100 -18.27 13.53 13.28
C LEU A 100 -17.45 12.50 14.08
N GLY A 101 -16.21 12.78 14.45
CA GLY A 101 -15.34 11.87 15.19
C GLY A 101 -14.85 10.66 14.37
N CYS A 102 -14.89 10.74 13.03
CA CYS A 102 -14.45 9.64 12.19
C CYS A 102 -12.95 9.29 12.37
N PHE A 103 -12.13 10.26 12.76
CA PHE A 103 -10.70 10.06 13.00
C PHE A 103 -10.36 9.65 14.44
N GLU A 104 -11.33 9.62 15.33
CA GLU A 104 -11.09 9.25 16.73
C GLU A 104 -10.95 7.72 16.86
N PRO A 105 -9.93 7.23 17.59
CA PRO A 105 -9.78 5.81 17.88
C PRO A 105 -10.98 5.27 18.67
N ASP A 106 -11.30 4.01 18.42
CA ASP A 106 -12.38 3.30 19.12
C ASP A 106 -11.78 2.17 19.96
N VAL A 107 -11.75 2.37 21.27
CA VAL A 107 -11.19 1.39 22.23
C VAL A 107 -11.99 0.07 22.21
N ILE A 108 -13.30 0.12 22.02
CA ILE A 108 -14.14 -1.09 21.95
C ILE A 108 -13.78 -1.91 20.73
N HIS A 109 -13.59 -1.26 19.58
CA HIS A 109 -13.13 -1.90 18.36
C HIS A 109 -11.75 -2.55 18.55
N VAL A 110 -10.81 -1.86 19.19
CA VAL A 110 -9.46 -2.43 19.47
C VAL A 110 -9.57 -3.69 20.30
N TYR A 111 -10.35 -3.67 21.41
CA TYR A 111 -10.55 -4.87 22.21
C TYR A 111 -11.23 -5.99 21.44
N PHE A 112 -12.24 -5.69 20.65
CA PHE A 112 -12.91 -6.66 19.79
C PHE A 112 -11.90 -7.36 18.86
N ARG A 113 -11.02 -6.59 18.20
CA ARG A 113 -9.99 -7.14 17.30
C ARG A 113 -8.99 -8.03 18.04
N LEU A 114 -8.54 -7.63 19.22
CA LEU A 114 -7.61 -8.44 20.02
C LEU A 114 -8.27 -9.72 20.56
N LEU A 115 -9.53 -9.63 21.00
CA LEU A 115 -10.31 -10.80 21.46
C LEU A 115 -10.57 -11.78 20.31
N GLU A 116 -10.86 -11.27 19.11
CA GLU A 116 -11.01 -12.09 17.90
C GLU A 116 -9.73 -12.91 17.63
N LEU A 117 -8.56 -12.29 17.71
CA LEU A 117 -7.27 -12.99 17.56
C LEU A 117 -7.08 -14.03 18.66
N ALA A 118 -7.32 -13.66 19.92
CA ALA A 118 -7.19 -14.56 21.06
C ALA A 118 -8.14 -15.77 20.92
N PHE A 119 -9.36 -15.55 20.45
CA PHE A 119 -10.35 -16.61 20.22
C PHE A 119 -9.88 -17.62 19.17
N PHE A 120 -9.48 -17.17 17.97
CA PHE A 120 -9.04 -18.10 16.92
C PHE A 120 -7.72 -18.79 17.26
N PHE A 121 -6.79 -18.10 17.94
CA PHE A 121 -5.56 -18.72 18.41
C PHE A 121 -5.84 -19.77 19.49
N GLY A 122 -6.66 -19.43 20.49
CA GLY A 122 -7.07 -20.34 21.56
C GLY A 122 -7.85 -21.55 21.05
N MET A 123 -8.75 -21.34 20.08
CA MET A 123 -9.48 -22.42 19.42
C MET A 123 -8.52 -23.34 18.65
N GLY A 124 -7.53 -22.81 17.95
CA GLY A 124 -6.50 -23.60 17.29
C GLY A 124 -5.70 -24.46 18.28
N LEU A 125 -5.32 -23.90 19.43
CA LEU A 125 -4.67 -24.63 20.52
C LEU A 125 -5.57 -25.77 21.08
N TRP A 126 -6.82 -25.46 21.36
CA TRP A 126 -7.78 -26.43 21.91
C TRP A 126 -8.07 -27.58 20.95
N LEU A 127 -8.16 -27.30 19.64
CA LEU A 127 -8.45 -28.30 18.62
C LEU A 127 -7.24 -29.21 18.30
N ALA A 128 -6.02 -28.76 18.52
CA ALA A 128 -4.81 -29.46 18.09
C ALA A 128 -4.73 -30.93 18.53
N PRO A 129 -5.02 -31.32 19.79
CA PRO A 129 -4.96 -32.71 20.22
C PRO A 129 -6.11 -33.57 19.70
N TYR A 130 -7.20 -32.98 19.21
CA TYR A 130 -8.38 -33.69 18.74
C TYR A 130 -8.43 -33.83 17.23
N ASN A 131 -8.11 -32.73 16.52
CA ASN A 131 -8.14 -32.68 15.05
C ASN A 131 -7.20 -31.61 14.54
N VAL A 132 -6.04 -32.01 14.07
CA VAL A 132 -4.97 -31.11 13.57
C VAL A 132 -5.40 -30.29 12.35
N TYR A 133 -6.30 -30.79 11.51
CA TYR A 133 -6.81 -30.05 10.35
C TYR A 133 -7.80 -28.96 10.75
N ALA A 134 -8.66 -29.23 11.73
CA ALA A 134 -9.54 -28.21 12.32
C ALA A 134 -8.72 -27.13 13.05
N SER A 135 -7.66 -27.53 13.77
CA SER A 135 -6.69 -26.61 14.36
C SER A 135 -6.01 -25.75 13.29
N MET A 136 -5.55 -26.35 12.20
CA MET A 136 -4.97 -25.64 11.05
C MET A 136 -5.93 -24.60 10.47
N LEU A 137 -7.20 -24.94 10.27
CA LEU A 137 -8.21 -23.99 9.77
C LEU A 137 -8.39 -22.80 10.72
N SER A 138 -8.42 -23.04 12.04
CA SER A 138 -8.48 -21.96 13.04
C SER A 138 -7.25 -21.05 12.96
N PHE A 139 -6.06 -21.63 12.82
CA PHE A 139 -4.84 -20.83 12.65
C PHE A 139 -4.78 -20.09 11.32
N ILE A 140 -5.36 -20.60 10.24
CA ILE A 140 -5.50 -19.83 8.98
C ILE A 140 -6.35 -18.58 9.23
N VAL A 141 -7.50 -18.71 9.90
CA VAL A 141 -8.33 -17.54 10.25
C VAL A 141 -7.57 -16.59 11.16
N PHE A 142 -6.91 -17.08 12.22
CA PHE A 142 -6.05 -16.26 13.07
C PHE A 142 -5.03 -15.44 12.26
N LYS A 143 -4.29 -16.09 11.35
CA LYS A 143 -3.26 -15.43 10.52
C LYS A 143 -3.87 -14.38 9.59
N THR A 144 -5.01 -14.66 8.97
CA THR A 144 -5.69 -13.69 8.10
C THR A 144 -6.18 -12.49 8.90
N ARG A 145 -6.71 -12.70 10.11
CA ARG A 145 -7.13 -11.60 11.00
C ARG A 145 -5.94 -10.76 11.49
N CYS A 146 -4.80 -11.40 11.76
CA CYS A 146 -3.54 -10.70 12.03
C CYS A 146 -3.11 -9.82 10.85
N GLY A 147 -3.29 -10.29 9.60
CA GLY A 147 -2.99 -9.54 8.39
C GLY A 147 -3.78 -8.23 8.29
N TRP A 148 -5.06 -8.24 8.67
CA TRP A 148 -5.86 -7.01 8.71
C TRP A 148 -5.49 -6.10 9.88
N LEU A 149 -5.23 -6.66 11.06
CA LEU A 149 -4.87 -5.86 12.22
C LEU A 149 -3.50 -5.18 12.08
N GLN A 150 -2.51 -5.88 11.50
CA GLN A 150 -1.21 -5.27 11.21
C GLN A 150 -1.33 -4.08 10.25
N HIS A 151 -2.27 -4.14 9.31
CA HIS A 151 -2.52 -3.08 8.36
C HIS A 151 -3.03 -1.81 9.08
N GLU A 152 -4.00 -1.94 10.00
CA GLU A 152 -4.46 -0.83 10.84
C GLU A 152 -3.32 -0.24 11.70
N GLY A 153 -2.51 -1.11 12.32
CA GLY A 153 -1.33 -0.70 13.10
C GLY A 153 -0.28 0.02 12.23
N GLY A 154 -0.15 -0.40 10.98
CA GLY A 154 0.73 0.21 9.98
C GLY A 154 0.36 1.66 9.65
N HIS A 155 -0.91 1.99 9.62
CA HIS A 155 -1.43 3.34 9.40
C HIS A 155 -1.59 4.18 10.67
N ILE A 156 -1.30 3.62 11.84
CA ILE A 156 -1.52 4.26 13.15
C ILE A 156 -3.02 4.64 13.29
N SER A 157 -3.89 3.82 12.74
CA SER A 157 -5.34 4.03 12.72
C SER A 157 -6.08 3.23 13.80
N LEU A 158 -5.40 2.28 14.46
CA LEU A 158 -6.01 1.40 15.46
C LEU A 158 -6.24 2.11 16.81
N THR A 159 -5.16 2.53 17.48
CA THR A 159 -5.20 3.27 18.75
C THR A 159 -4.85 4.74 18.58
N GLY A 160 -4.34 5.15 17.44
CA GLY A 160 -3.81 6.49 17.17
C GLY A 160 -2.48 6.77 17.90
N ASN A 161 -1.98 5.84 18.71
CA ASN A 161 -0.69 5.93 19.36
C ASN A 161 0.37 5.17 18.56
N LYS A 162 1.33 5.91 18.02
CA LYS A 162 2.36 5.35 17.13
C LYS A 162 3.13 4.18 17.76
N THR A 163 3.46 4.26 19.04
CA THR A 163 4.25 3.22 19.72
C THR A 163 3.44 1.93 19.88
N THR A 164 2.19 2.06 20.33
CA THR A 164 1.27 0.94 20.54
C THR A 164 0.93 0.27 19.22
N ASP A 165 0.53 1.06 18.22
CA ASP A 165 0.12 0.55 16.91
C ASP A 165 1.27 -0.16 16.20
N ARG A 166 2.49 0.39 16.28
CA ARG A 166 3.69 -0.28 15.73
C ARG A 166 4.07 -1.55 16.47
N ALA A 167 3.89 -1.60 17.80
CA ALA A 167 4.10 -2.82 18.57
C ALA A 167 3.10 -3.91 18.16
N ILE A 168 1.82 -3.59 18.07
CA ILE A 168 0.78 -4.50 17.60
C ILE A 168 1.10 -4.99 16.16
N GLN A 169 1.47 -4.08 15.27
CA GLN A 169 1.88 -4.43 13.92
C GLN A 169 3.08 -5.40 13.90
N THR A 170 4.13 -5.12 14.66
CA THR A 170 5.34 -5.94 14.71
C THR A 170 5.01 -7.36 15.17
N VAL A 171 4.20 -7.48 16.22
CA VAL A 171 3.80 -8.79 16.77
C VAL A 171 2.90 -9.54 15.77
N THR A 172 1.85 -8.92 15.29
CA THR A 172 0.88 -9.59 14.41
C THR A 172 1.48 -9.95 13.05
N MET A 173 2.26 -9.06 12.44
CA MET A 173 2.91 -9.34 11.17
C MET A 173 4.04 -10.36 11.29
N GLY A 174 4.85 -10.26 12.34
CA GLY A 174 5.94 -11.19 12.60
C GLY A 174 5.42 -12.59 12.92
N LEU A 175 4.56 -12.72 13.93
CA LEU A 175 4.02 -14.01 14.38
C LEU A 175 3.16 -14.70 13.33
N ALA A 176 2.30 -13.97 12.65
CA ALA A 176 1.39 -14.55 11.67
C ALA A 176 2.03 -14.77 10.30
N GLY A 177 2.82 -13.82 9.80
CA GLY A 177 3.37 -13.83 8.44
C GLY A 177 4.85 -14.16 8.34
N GLY A 178 5.62 -14.04 9.43
CA GLY A 178 7.09 -14.10 9.37
C GLY A 178 7.70 -12.89 8.65
N LEU A 179 7.00 -11.75 8.65
CA LEU A 179 7.33 -10.57 7.86
C LEU A 179 7.64 -9.36 8.75
N SER A 180 8.41 -8.41 8.21
CA SER A 180 8.76 -7.15 8.86
C SER A 180 7.70 -6.08 8.64
N GLY A 181 7.12 -5.54 9.70
CA GLY A 181 6.21 -4.40 9.66
C GLY A 181 6.90 -3.13 9.17
N THR A 182 8.15 -2.93 9.53
CA THR A 182 8.95 -1.78 9.10
C THR A 182 9.17 -1.75 7.59
N LEU A 183 9.50 -2.89 6.98
CA LEU A 183 9.63 -2.98 5.52
C LEU A 183 8.28 -2.79 4.84
N TRP A 184 7.24 -3.46 5.33
CA TRP A 184 5.89 -3.34 4.79
C TRP A 184 5.42 -1.88 4.77
N ASN A 185 5.62 -1.13 5.86
CA ASN A 185 5.28 0.29 5.92
C ASN A 185 5.98 1.11 4.82
N THR A 186 7.27 0.83 4.58
CA THR A 186 8.04 1.53 3.55
C THR A 186 7.46 1.31 2.16
N MET A 187 6.98 0.10 1.89
CA MET A 187 6.37 -0.27 0.62
C MET A 187 4.95 0.31 0.50
N HIS A 188 4.13 0.06 1.50
CA HIS A 188 2.71 0.40 1.50
C HIS A 188 2.43 1.91 1.53
N HIS A 189 3.26 2.68 2.23
CA HIS A 189 3.15 4.14 2.18
C HIS A 189 3.47 4.72 0.80
N LYS A 190 4.36 4.08 0.02
CA LYS A 190 4.61 4.49 -1.37
C LYS A 190 3.40 4.23 -2.26
N HIS A 191 2.74 3.08 -2.07
CA HIS A 191 1.49 2.76 -2.73
C HIS A 191 0.43 3.83 -2.42
N HIS A 192 0.18 4.16 -1.14
CA HIS A 192 -0.76 5.22 -0.76
C HIS A 192 -0.42 6.60 -1.33
N ALA A 193 0.87 6.93 -1.45
CA ALA A 193 1.28 8.24 -1.95
C ALA A 193 0.96 8.48 -3.43
N ALA A 194 0.95 7.41 -4.23
CA ALA A 194 0.69 7.51 -5.66
C ALA A 194 0.20 6.15 -6.21
N PRO A 195 -1.01 5.68 -5.81
CA PRO A 195 -1.54 4.42 -6.28
C PRO A 195 -1.68 4.41 -7.81
N GLN A 196 -1.36 3.29 -8.43
CA GLN A 196 -1.39 3.07 -9.88
C GLN A 196 -0.48 4.01 -10.69
N LYS A 197 0.46 4.71 -10.08
CA LYS A 197 1.42 5.55 -10.80
C LYS A 197 2.69 4.77 -11.14
N LEU A 198 3.06 4.77 -12.42
CA LEU A 198 4.26 4.11 -12.92
C LEU A 198 5.52 4.60 -12.21
N LYS A 199 6.44 3.68 -11.89
CA LYS A 199 7.70 3.87 -11.16
C LYS A 199 7.56 4.39 -9.70
N HIS A 200 6.35 4.71 -9.25
CA HIS A 200 6.09 5.21 -7.90
C HIS A 200 5.34 4.16 -7.06
N ASP A 201 4.32 3.53 -7.65
CA ASP A 201 3.59 2.46 -7.00
C ASP A 201 4.35 1.15 -7.14
N ILE A 202 4.82 0.64 -5.99
CA ILE A 202 5.60 -0.61 -5.94
C ILE A 202 4.73 -1.84 -6.29
N ASP A 203 3.41 -1.75 -6.11
CA ASP A 203 2.49 -2.84 -6.39
C ASP A 203 2.35 -3.10 -7.91
N LEU A 204 2.79 -2.14 -8.74
CA LEU A 204 2.92 -2.31 -10.18
C LEU A 204 4.26 -2.93 -10.63
N ASP A 205 5.28 -2.98 -9.77
CA ASP A 205 6.59 -3.54 -10.08
C ASP A 205 6.64 -5.06 -9.89
N THR A 206 5.71 -5.76 -10.53
CA THR A 206 5.50 -7.21 -10.41
C THR A 206 6.06 -8.01 -11.57
N THR A 207 6.51 -7.34 -12.63
CA THR A 207 7.16 -8.02 -13.75
C THR A 207 8.54 -8.57 -13.33
N PRO A 208 8.93 -9.76 -13.81
CA PRO A 208 8.29 -10.54 -14.86
C PRO A 208 7.22 -11.54 -14.38
N ALA A 209 6.93 -11.61 -13.09
CA ALA A 209 6.03 -12.62 -12.51
C ALA A 209 4.57 -12.43 -12.93
N VAL A 210 4.09 -11.18 -12.94
CA VAL A 210 2.73 -10.77 -13.33
C VAL A 210 2.79 -9.41 -14.02
N ALA A 211 1.92 -9.19 -14.99
CA ALA A 211 1.64 -7.88 -15.57
C ALA A 211 0.17 -7.50 -15.33
N PHE A 212 -0.07 -6.33 -14.76
CA PHE A 212 -1.41 -5.81 -14.53
C PHE A 212 -1.92 -4.87 -15.63
N PHE A 213 -1.02 -4.42 -16.52
CA PHE A 213 -1.34 -3.51 -17.62
C PHE A 213 -0.50 -3.79 -18.86
N LYS A 214 -1.00 -3.37 -20.02
CA LYS A 214 -0.45 -3.77 -21.35
C LYS A 214 0.91 -3.16 -21.69
N THR A 215 1.38 -2.15 -20.94
CA THR A 215 2.70 -1.51 -21.10
C THR A 215 3.68 -1.88 -19.98
N ALA A 216 3.37 -2.89 -19.15
CA ALA A 216 4.16 -3.25 -17.97
C ALA A 216 5.62 -3.60 -18.30
N PHE A 217 5.88 -4.24 -19.43
CA PHE A 217 7.23 -4.62 -19.86
C PHE A 217 7.99 -3.53 -20.61
N GLU A 218 7.32 -2.47 -21.07
CA GLU A 218 7.99 -1.33 -21.73
C GLU A 218 8.88 -0.55 -20.75
N LYS A 219 8.58 -0.60 -19.46
CA LYS A 219 9.40 -0.01 -18.40
C LYS A 219 10.81 -0.58 -18.31
N ASN A 220 11.04 -1.82 -18.72
CA ASN A 220 12.29 -2.56 -18.51
C ASN A 220 13.22 -2.53 -19.73
N THR A 221 12.98 -1.64 -20.69
CA THR A 221 13.81 -1.53 -21.91
C THR A 221 15.24 -1.07 -21.63
N ASN A 222 15.54 -0.55 -20.42
CA ASN A 222 16.90 -0.17 -20.00
C ASN A 222 17.60 -1.26 -19.14
N GLY A 223 16.97 -2.41 -18.89
CA GLY A 223 17.59 -3.56 -18.24
C GLY A 223 18.18 -4.54 -19.26
N PRO A 224 19.14 -5.41 -18.84
CA PRO A 224 19.68 -6.42 -19.73
C PRO A 224 18.52 -7.24 -20.31
N ALA A 225 18.59 -7.53 -21.59
CA ALA A 225 17.58 -8.18 -22.44
C ALA A 225 17.14 -9.59 -21.96
N ALA A 226 16.73 -9.71 -20.72
CA ALA A 226 16.17 -10.93 -20.13
C ALA A 226 14.74 -11.23 -20.57
N ALA A 227 14.09 -10.27 -21.23
CA ALA A 227 12.69 -10.36 -21.54
C ALA A 227 12.26 -11.15 -22.78
N PRO A 228 13.09 -11.42 -23.85
CA PRO A 228 12.59 -12.08 -25.05
C PRO A 228 12.13 -13.52 -24.83
N TYR A 229 12.55 -14.15 -23.73
CA TYR A 229 12.30 -15.58 -23.45
C TYR A 229 11.39 -15.84 -22.25
N MET A 230 10.90 -14.84 -21.54
CA MET A 230 9.85 -15.07 -20.55
C MET A 230 8.52 -15.30 -21.28
N ASN A 231 8.47 -16.46 -21.66
CA ASN A 231 7.55 -17.19 -22.49
C ASN A 231 6.13 -16.66 -22.44
N ARG A 232 5.66 -16.32 -23.62
CA ARG A 232 4.26 -16.07 -23.93
C ARG A 232 3.29 -17.06 -23.29
N TRP A 233 3.68 -18.34 -23.11
CA TRP A 233 2.80 -19.33 -22.47
C TRP A 233 2.55 -19.06 -20.99
N TRP A 234 3.55 -18.57 -20.24
CA TRP A 234 3.40 -18.19 -18.84
C TRP A 234 2.39 -17.05 -18.69
N MET A 235 2.55 -15.99 -19.49
CA MET A 235 1.64 -14.84 -19.47
C MET A 235 0.20 -15.25 -19.78
N ARG A 236 -0.02 -16.18 -20.71
CA ARG A 236 -1.33 -16.75 -21.00
C ARG A 236 -2.01 -17.37 -19.77
N LEU A 237 -1.22 -17.91 -18.87
CA LEU A 237 -1.71 -18.60 -17.67
C LEU A 237 -1.75 -17.68 -16.44
N GLN A 238 -1.34 -16.40 -16.53
CA GLN A 238 -1.17 -15.56 -15.34
C GLN A 238 -2.44 -15.43 -14.51
N SER A 239 -3.63 -15.38 -15.09
CA SER A 239 -4.89 -15.30 -14.33
C SER A 239 -5.11 -16.53 -13.42
N TRP A 240 -4.74 -17.72 -13.87
CA TRP A 240 -4.82 -18.96 -13.09
C TRP A 240 -3.69 -19.11 -12.09
N MET A 241 -2.51 -18.63 -12.44
CA MET A 241 -1.28 -18.77 -11.64
C MET A 241 -1.13 -17.67 -10.61
N PHE A 242 -1.83 -16.55 -10.75
CA PHE A 242 -1.67 -15.36 -9.92
C PHE A 242 -1.76 -15.67 -8.41
N LEU A 243 -2.86 -16.28 -7.97
CA LEU A 243 -3.04 -16.57 -6.55
C LEU A 243 -2.18 -17.78 -6.11
N PRO A 244 -2.31 -18.98 -6.68
CA PRO A 244 -1.64 -20.14 -6.12
C PRO A 244 -0.13 -20.17 -6.35
N VAL A 245 0.34 -19.78 -7.52
CA VAL A 245 1.76 -19.91 -7.87
C VAL A 245 2.51 -18.62 -7.58
N THR A 246 2.05 -17.49 -8.16
CA THR A 246 2.78 -16.23 -8.01
C THR A 246 2.75 -15.77 -6.56
N ASN A 247 1.58 -15.63 -5.95
CA ASN A 247 1.47 -15.16 -4.56
C ASN A 247 1.72 -16.30 -3.55
N GLY A 248 1.02 -17.42 -3.68
CA GLY A 248 1.07 -18.51 -2.71
C GLY A 248 2.44 -19.17 -2.59
N ILE A 249 3.22 -19.26 -3.66
CA ILE A 249 4.54 -19.88 -3.67
C ILE A 249 5.64 -18.82 -3.80
N PHE A 250 5.76 -18.14 -4.95
CA PHE A 250 6.94 -17.31 -5.23
C PHE A 250 7.02 -16.08 -4.31
N VAL A 251 5.97 -15.27 -4.21
CA VAL A 251 5.98 -14.07 -3.35
C VAL A 251 6.15 -14.48 -1.90
N HIS A 252 5.40 -15.51 -1.43
CA HIS A 252 5.52 -15.98 -0.07
C HIS A 252 6.95 -16.43 0.26
N LEU A 253 7.55 -17.34 -0.52
CA LEU A 253 8.89 -17.83 -0.25
C LEU A 253 9.94 -16.73 -0.35
N PHE A 254 9.86 -15.88 -1.39
CA PHE A 254 10.80 -14.78 -1.59
C PHE A 254 10.74 -13.75 -0.45
N TRP A 255 9.53 -13.36 -0.02
CA TRP A 255 9.37 -12.37 1.03
C TRP A 255 9.76 -12.93 2.40
N THR A 256 9.24 -14.11 2.76
CA THR A 256 9.43 -14.69 4.10
C THR A 256 10.86 -15.16 4.34
N TYR A 257 11.52 -15.73 3.35
CA TYR A 257 12.84 -16.34 3.53
C TYR A 257 14.01 -15.53 2.98
N TYR A 258 13.75 -14.49 2.19
CA TYR A 258 14.82 -13.67 1.62
C TYR A 258 14.65 -12.17 1.87
N LEU A 259 13.60 -11.55 1.34
CA LEU A 259 13.48 -10.09 1.29
C LEU A 259 13.38 -9.46 2.68
N HIS A 260 12.43 -9.91 3.49
CA HIS A 260 12.21 -9.36 4.83
C HIS A 260 13.37 -9.65 5.79
N PRO A 261 13.89 -10.89 5.92
CA PRO A 261 15.06 -11.17 6.75
C PRO A 261 16.29 -10.35 6.34
N LYS A 262 16.57 -10.24 5.04
CA LYS A 262 17.67 -9.42 4.53
C LYS A 262 17.53 -7.96 4.93
N ARG A 263 16.32 -7.38 4.83
CA ARG A 263 16.08 -5.97 5.19
C ARG A 263 16.20 -5.73 6.69
N VAL A 264 15.67 -6.61 7.54
CA VAL A 264 15.83 -6.52 8.99
C VAL A 264 17.31 -6.61 9.37
N TRP A 265 18.07 -7.51 8.76
CA TRP A 265 19.52 -7.61 8.97
C TRP A 265 20.27 -6.33 8.59
N VAL A 266 19.97 -5.74 7.45
CA VAL A 266 20.54 -4.45 7.01
C VAL A 266 20.15 -3.34 7.99
N SER A 267 18.90 -3.32 8.47
CA SER A 267 18.40 -2.32 9.43
C SER A 267 19.08 -2.45 10.79
N ILE A 268 19.30 -3.66 11.31
CA ILE A 268 20.07 -3.91 12.53
C ILE A 268 21.50 -3.37 12.36
N SER A 269 22.13 -3.66 11.24
CA SER A 269 23.50 -3.22 10.95
C SER A 269 23.61 -1.70 10.88
N ALA A 270 22.62 -1.02 10.29
CA ALA A 270 22.56 0.45 10.22
C ALA A 270 22.22 1.09 11.57
N ALA A 271 21.39 0.45 12.40
CA ALA A 271 20.93 0.96 13.70
C ALA A 271 21.95 0.77 14.84
N ARG A 272 23.11 0.15 14.60
CA ARG A 272 24.16 -0.09 15.64
C ARG A 272 24.62 1.16 16.36
N LYS A 273 24.35 2.34 15.83
CA LYS A 273 24.65 3.63 16.46
C LYS A 273 23.76 3.98 17.65
N THR A 274 22.59 3.34 17.81
CA THR A 274 21.65 3.59 18.91
C THR A 274 21.14 2.29 19.51
N ARG A 275 21.25 2.14 20.84
CA ARG A 275 20.81 0.92 21.56
C ARG A 275 19.31 0.67 21.36
N SER A 276 18.47 1.70 21.42
CA SER A 276 17.02 1.59 21.23
C SER A 276 16.63 1.13 19.83
N GLY A 277 17.35 1.58 18.81
CA GLY A 277 17.11 1.17 17.42
C GLY A 277 17.41 -0.32 17.21
N VAL A 278 18.55 -0.80 17.75
CA VAL A 278 18.91 -2.22 17.69
C VAL A 278 17.86 -3.09 18.38
N CYS A 279 17.40 -2.73 19.57
CA CYS A 279 16.40 -3.50 20.32
C CYS A 279 15.08 -3.65 19.53
N ALA A 280 14.61 -2.60 18.86
CA ALA A 280 13.39 -2.65 18.06
C ALA A 280 13.50 -3.66 16.90
N TYR A 281 14.60 -3.65 16.16
CA TYR A 281 14.81 -4.61 15.06
C TYR A 281 15.09 -6.04 15.53
N VAL A 282 15.73 -6.21 16.68
CA VAL A 282 15.90 -7.54 17.29
C VAL A 282 14.55 -8.12 17.73
N LEU A 283 13.67 -7.30 18.31
CA LEU A 283 12.30 -7.73 18.63
C LEU A 283 11.53 -8.12 17.36
N GLU A 284 11.61 -7.31 16.31
CA GLU A 284 10.99 -7.62 15.02
C GLU A 284 11.50 -8.95 14.45
N ALA A 285 12.81 -9.19 14.46
CA ALA A 285 13.40 -10.45 14.03
C ALA A 285 12.92 -11.64 14.89
N ALA A 286 12.82 -11.47 16.22
CA ALA A 286 12.31 -12.51 17.11
C ALA A 286 10.83 -12.84 16.79
N CYS A 287 9.98 -11.84 16.55
CA CYS A 287 8.60 -12.05 16.12
C CYS A 287 8.52 -12.79 14.77
N MET A 288 9.40 -12.46 13.82
CA MET A 288 9.46 -13.16 12.53
C MET A 288 9.84 -14.63 12.69
N LEU A 289 10.84 -14.92 13.53
CA LEU A 289 11.27 -16.29 13.85
C LEU A 289 10.16 -17.08 14.55
N SER A 290 9.33 -16.43 15.38
CA SER A 290 8.22 -17.09 16.08
C SER A 290 7.17 -17.67 15.13
N CYS A 291 7.00 -17.10 13.94
CA CYS A 291 6.14 -17.68 12.89
C CYS A 291 6.55 -19.10 12.51
N HIS A 292 7.86 -19.36 12.49
CA HIS A 292 8.42 -20.66 12.08
C HIS A 292 8.57 -21.67 13.22
N THR A 293 8.31 -21.27 14.45
CA THR A 293 8.49 -22.11 15.65
C THR A 293 7.20 -22.39 16.40
N VAL A 294 6.35 -21.37 16.60
CA VAL A 294 5.16 -21.48 17.46
C VAL A 294 4.14 -22.47 16.89
N LEU A 295 3.69 -22.31 15.66
CA LEU A 295 2.69 -23.21 15.08
C LEU A 295 3.22 -24.64 14.86
N PRO A 296 4.43 -24.86 14.33
CA PRO A 296 5.01 -26.20 14.27
C PRO A 296 5.13 -26.85 15.64
N ALA A 297 5.52 -26.12 16.68
CA ALA A 297 5.58 -26.66 18.04
C ALA A 297 4.20 -27.09 18.55
N ILE A 298 3.15 -26.31 18.30
CA ILE A 298 1.78 -26.69 18.66
C ILE A 298 1.36 -27.98 17.93
N PHE A 299 1.56 -28.06 16.62
CA PHE A 299 1.22 -29.27 15.85
C PHE A 299 2.04 -30.49 16.27
N TYR A 300 3.32 -30.28 16.63
CA TYR A 300 4.19 -31.37 17.10
C TYR A 300 3.80 -31.85 18.50
N PHE A 301 3.78 -30.96 19.50
CA PHE A 301 3.59 -31.34 20.90
C PHE A 301 2.13 -31.63 21.26
N SER A 302 1.19 -30.83 20.76
CA SER A 302 -0.25 -30.98 21.06
C SER A 302 -0.99 -31.82 20.00
N GLY A 303 -0.63 -31.68 18.74
CA GLY A 303 -1.25 -32.39 17.61
C GLY A 303 -0.65 -33.78 17.37
N GLY A 304 0.44 -34.16 18.05
CA GLY A 304 1.09 -35.47 17.88
C GLY A 304 1.70 -35.69 16.49
N CYS A 305 1.93 -34.63 15.73
CA CYS A 305 2.49 -34.71 14.38
C CYS A 305 4.00 -34.97 14.41
N SER A 306 4.54 -35.60 13.35
CA SER A 306 5.98 -35.56 13.12
C SER A 306 6.44 -34.14 12.85
N ALA A 307 7.71 -33.80 13.14
CA ALA A 307 8.25 -32.47 12.91
C ALA A 307 8.10 -32.01 11.44
N ALA A 308 8.34 -32.92 10.50
CA ALA A 308 8.18 -32.63 9.07
C ALA A 308 6.72 -32.31 8.71
N PHE A 309 5.76 -33.06 9.26
CA PHE A 309 4.34 -32.85 9.00
C PHE A 309 3.84 -31.57 9.68
N ALA A 310 4.28 -31.28 10.91
CA ALA A 310 3.98 -30.03 11.60
C ALA A 310 4.44 -28.79 10.80
N TYR A 311 5.63 -28.88 10.18
CA TYR A 311 6.12 -27.81 9.32
C TYR A 311 5.34 -27.71 8.00
N LEU A 312 4.92 -28.84 7.42
CA LEU A 312 4.05 -28.86 6.24
C LEU A 312 2.69 -28.18 6.52
N LEU A 313 2.11 -28.38 7.70
CA LEU A 313 0.89 -27.69 8.13
C LEU A 313 1.10 -26.18 8.27
N LEU A 314 2.27 -25.74 8.79
CA LEU A 314 2.62 -24.31 8.77
C LEU A 314 2.68 -23.77 7.34
N MET A 315 3.31 -24.50 6.41
CA MET A 315 3.39 -24.06 5.00
C MET A 315 2.00 -23.96 4.37
N ALA A 316 1.10 -24.90 4.66
CA ALA A 316 -0.30 -24.85 4.23
C ALA A 316 -1.05 -23.64 4.82
N CYS A 317 -0.85 -23.33 6.12
CA CYS A 317 -1.40 -22.13 6.74
C CYS A 317 -0.90 -20.85 6.05
N ASN A 318 0.39 -20.77 5.79
CA ASN A 318 0.99 -19.61 5.13
C ASN A 318 0.48 -19.46 3.70
N PHE A 319 0.43 -20.54 2.94
CA PHE A 319 -0.09 -20.55 1.58
C PHE A 319 -1.54 -20.04 1.51
N CYS A 320 -2.43 -20.57 2.35
CA CYS A 320 -3.82 -20.12 2.41
C CYS A 320 -3.93 -18.64 2.84
N ASN A 321 -3.13 -18.22 3.84
CA ASN A 321 -3.11 -16.85 4.33
C ASN A 321 -2.69 -15.86 3.23
N VAL A 322 -1.63 -16.18 2.50
CA VAL A 322 -1.09 -15.32 1.44
C VAL A 322 -2.06 -15.20 0.28
N ILE A 323 -2.64 -16.32 -0.18
CA ILE A 323 -3.68 -16.32 -1.23
C ILE A 323 -4.86 -15.45 -0.81
N TYR A 324 -5.31 -15.61 0.42
CA TYR A 324 -6.42 -14.83 0.95
C TYR A 324 -6.10 -13.33 0.98
N LEU A 325 -4.99 -12.93 1.59
CA LEU A 325 -4.64 -11.52 1.76
C LEU A 325 -4.37 -10.85 0.42
N PHE A 326 -3.47 -11.41 -0.40
CA PHE A 326 -3.14 -10.81 -1.70
C PHE A 326 -4.33 -10.84 -2.67
N GLY A 327 -5.17 -11.88 -2.62
CA GLY A 327 -6.41 -11.92 -3.37
C GLY A 327 -7.29 -10.70 -3.06
N HIS A 328 -7.54 -10.43 -1.78
CA HIS A 328 -8.41 -9.32 -1.37
C HIS A 328 -7.78 -7.94 -1.60
N PHE A 329 -6.47 -7.77 -1.35
CA PHE A 329 -5.78 -6.52 -1.67
C PHE A 329 -5.82 -6.19 -3.17
N SER A 330 -5.77 -7.21 -4.02
CA SER A 330 -5.78 -7.04 -5.47
C SER A 330 -7.14 -6.62 -6.04
N LEU A 331 -8.25 -6.84 -5.30
CA LEU A 331 -9.60 -6.61 -5.81
C LEU A 331 -9.93 -5.13 -6.05
N SER A 332 -9.21 -4.22 -5.43
CA SER A 332 -9.57 -2.79 -5.44
C SER A 332 -8.74 -1.95 -6.41
N HIS A 333 -7.62 -2.49 -6.96
CA HIS A 333 -6.67 -1.70 -7.74
C HIS A 333 -6.31 -2.30 -9.10
N THR A 334 -6.14 -3.62 -9.21
CA THR A 334 -5.44 -4.28 -10.33
C THR A 334 -6.06 -4.08 -11.72
N PHE A 335 -7.26 -3.59 -11.80
CA PHE A 335 -7.97 -3.28 -13.06
C PHE A 335 -8.35 -1.81 -13.21
N THR A 336 -7.82 -0.93 -12.37
CA THR A 336 -7.98 0.52 -12.52
C THR A 336 -6.91 1.08 -13.46
N ASP A 337 -7.15 2.28 -13.99
CA ASP A 337 -6.24 2.90 -14.94
C ASP A 337 -4.87 3.18 -14.32
N VAL A 338 -3.82 3.02 -15.12
CA VAL A 338 -2.44 3.30 -14.73
C VAL A 338 -2.05 4.71 -15.15
N ILE A 339 -1.40 5.43 -14.23
CA ILE A 339 -0.99 6.82 -14.44
C ILE A 339 0.46 6.84 -14.97
N PRO A 340 0.76 7.59 -16.05
CA PRO A 340 2.12 7.82 -16.51
C PRO A 340 3.01 8.47 -15.43
N GLU A 341 4.33 8.21 -15.48
CA GLU A 341 5.30 8.71 -14.49
C GLU A 341 5.30 10.24 -14.36
N ASN A 342 5.14 10.95 -15.46
CA ASN A 342 5.18 12.42 -15.54
C ASN A 342 3.83 13.09 -15.25
N GLU A 343 2.76 12.33 -15.07
CA GLU A 343 1.45 12.87 -14.72
C GLU A 343 1.30 12.97 -13.20
N HIS A 344 0.71 14.08 -12.72
CA HIS A 344 0.47 14.34 -11.30
C HIS A 344 -1.00 14.63 -11.08
N ARG A 345 -1.53 14.15 -9.95
CA ARG A 345 -2.90 14.33 -9.53
C ARG A 345 -2.96 14.85 -8.10
N LEU A 346 -4.05 15.52 -7.75
CA LEU A 346 -4.32 15.88 -6.36
C LEU A 346 -4.53 14.63 -5.49
N TRP A 347 -4.27 14.74 -4.20
CA TRP A 347 -4.38 13.63 -3.25
C TRP A 347 -5.70 12.86 -3.35
N PHE A 348 -6.84 13.58 -3.31
CA PHE A 348 -8.14 12.93 -3.38
C PHE A 348 -8.41 12.23 -4.73
N GLU A 349 -7.83 12.74 -5.80
CA GLU A 349 -8.02 12.16 -7.12
C GLU A 349 -7.30 10.81 -7.26
N TYR A 350 -6.08 10.69 -6.71
CA TYR A 350 -5.40 9.41 -6.63
C TYR A 350 -6.26 8.36 -5.93
N ALA A 351 -6.83 8.71 -4.77
CA ALA A 351 -7.64 7.80 -3.99
C ALA A 351 -8.93 7.38 -4.71
N ILE A 352 -9.68 8.34 -5.28
CA ILE A 352 -11.01 8.09 -5.84
C ILE A 352 -10.93 7.41 -7.21
N ARG A 353 -10.00 7.81 -8.07
CA ARG A 353 -9.92 7.26 -9.45
C ARG A 353 -9.23 5.90 -9.54
N HIS A 354 -8.34 5.61 -8.61
CA HIS A 354 -7.49 4.43 -8.68
C HIS A 354 -7.79 3.40 -7.58
N SER A 355 -8.96 3.55 -6.93
CA SER A 355 -9.50 2.58 -5.99
C SER A 355 -10.98 2.32 -6.27
N VAL A 356 -11.44 1.13 -5.90
CA VAL A 356 -12.87 0.80 -5.95
C VAL A 356 -13.34 0.22 -4.64
N ASN A 357 -14.56 0.54 -4.24
CA ASN A 357 -15.20 -0.05 -3.08
C ASN A 357 -15.92 -1.35 -3.45
N ILE A 358 -16.06 -2.25 -2.48
CA ILE A 358 -16.59 -3.60 -2.72
C ILE A 358 -17.70 -3.92 -1.73
N SER A 359 -18.93 -4.08 -2.23
CA SER A 359 -20.09 -4.53 -1.44
C SER A 359 -20.20 -3.83 -0.07
N THR A 360 -20.17 -2.50 -0.08
CA THR A 360 -20.10 -1.65 1.13
C THR A 360 -21.25 -1.87 2.10
N ARG A 361 -22.38 -2.42 1.63
CA ARG A 361 -23.55 -2.74 2.47
C ARG A 361 -23.49 -4.11 3.14
N SER A 362 -22.46 -4.91 2.86
CA SER A 362 -22.34 -6.26 3.42
C SER A 362 -21.39 -6.28 4.62
N ALA A 363 -21.94 -6.48 5.82
CA ALA A 363 -21.13 -6.65 7.03
C ALA A 363 -20.19 -7.86 6.94
N LEU A 364 -20.63 -8.95 6.27
CA LEU A 364 -19.79 -10.12 6.04
C LEU A 364 -18.57 -9.77 5.17
N VAL A 365 -18.77 -9.06 4.06
CA VAL A 365 -17.64 -8.63 3.19
C VAL A 365 -16.74 -7.68 3.96
N GLY A 366 -17.29 -6.75 4.74
CA GLY A 366 -16.52 -5.89 5.63
C GLY A 366 -15.65 -6.69 6.61
N TRP A 367 -16.20 -7.72 7.26
CA TRP A 367 -15.44 -8.60 8.14
C TRP A 367 -14.38 -9.39 7.37
N VAL A 368 -14.73 -10.02 6.26
CA VAL A 368 -13.80 -10.78 5.40
C VAL A 368 -12.65 -9.90 4.94
N MET A 369 -12.90 -8.68 4.52
CA MET A 369 -11.87 -7.76 4.00
C MET A 369 -11.25 -6.84 5.08
N GLY A 370 -11.53 -7.06 6.37
CA GLY A 370 -11.02 -6.20 7.45
C GLY A 370 -11.38 -4.72 7.30
N TYR A 371 -12.57 -4.44 6.77
CA TYR A 371 -13.09 -3.11 6.41
C TYR A 371 -12.37 -2.41 5.23
N LEU A 372 -11.41 -3.08 4.57
CA LEU A 372 -10.77 -2.57 3.35
C LEU A 372 -11.65 -2.72 2.08
N ASN A 373 -12.85 -3.22 2.24
CA ASN A 373 -13.89 -3.12 1.22
C ASN A 373 -14.36 -1.66 0.97
N PHE A 374 -13.95 -0.70 1.83
CA PHE A 374 -14.05 0.74 1.66
C PHE A 374 -12.70 1.33 1.24
N GLN A 375 -12.19 0.90 0.09
CA GLN A 375 -10.83 1.22 -0.32
C GLN A 375 -10.65 2.69 -0.70
N ILE A 376 -11.66 3.34 -1.24
CA ILE A 376 -11.63 4.78 -1.57
C ILE A 376 -11.43 5.60 -0.30
N GLU A 377 -12.22 5.35 0.75
CA GLU A 377 -12.13 6.05 2.03
C GLU A 377 -10.82 5.75 2.74
N HIS A 378 -10.34 4.50 2.63
CA HIS A 378 -9.05 4.09 3.18
C HIS A 378 -7.88 4.83 2.54
N HIS A 379 -7.88 5.00 1.21
CA HIS A 379 -6.85 5.76 0.51
C HIS A 379 -6.94 7.27 0.75
N LEU A 380 -8.17 7.81 0.90
CA LEU A 380 -8.37 9.22 1.27
C LEU A 380 -7.86 9.52 2.69
N PHE A 381 -8.12 8.62 3.62
CA PHE A 381 -7.95 8.84 5.05
C PHE A 381 -7.27 7.64 5.75
N PRO A 382 -6.00 7.34 5.40
CA PRO A 382 -5.33 6.13 5.89
C PRO A 382 -5.20 6.06 7.42
N SER A 383 -5.19 7.19 8.11
CA SER A 383 -5.15 7.28 9.58
C SER A 383 -6.52 7.17 10.27
N MET A 384 -7.62 7.05 9.51
CA MET A 384 -8.95 6.78 10.03
C MET A 384 -9.07 5.32 10.48
N PRO A 385 -9.66 5.01 11.66
CA PRO A 385 -9.97 3.63 12.02
C PRO A 385 -10.81 2.95 10.93
N GLN A 386 -10.36 1.79 10.43
CA GLN A 386 -10.91 1.19 9.21
C GLN A 386 -12.42 0.90 9.28
N HIS A 387 -12.92 0.50 10.45
CA HIS A 387 -14.36 0.27 10.65
C HIS A 387 -15.21 1.54 10.53
N LYS A 388 -14.59 2.73 10.66
CA LYS A 388 -15.26 4.03 10.50
C LYS A 388 -15.32 4.51 9.04
N ASN A 389 -14.63 3.84 8.12
CA ASN A 389 -14.74 4.14 6.69
C ASN A 389 -16.19 4.07 6.20
N ALA A 390 -17.01 3.18 6.77
CA ALA A 390 -18.43 3.09 6.49
C ALA A 390 -19.20 4.37 6.82
N LEU A 391 -18.76 5.13 7.83
CA LEU A 391 -19.36 6.44 8.19
C LEU A 391 -18.91 7.54 7.22
N ALA A 392 -17.71 7.45 6.67
CA ALA A 392 -17.17 8.41 5.72
C ALA A 392 -17.75 8.22 4.30
N ALA A 393 -18.08 7.01 3.91
CA ALA A 393 -18.49 6.64 2.55
C ALA A 393 -19.67 7.48 1.99
N PRO A 394 -20.75 7.77 2.72
CA PRO A 394 -21.82 8.61 2.21
C PRO A 394 -21.35 10.04 1.86
N HIS A 395 -20.46 10.61 2.68
CA HIS A 395 -19.90 11.95 2.48
C HIS A 395 -18.97 12.00 1.26
N VAL A 396 -18.12 10.99 1.10
CA VAL A 396 -17.22 10.87 -0.06
C VAL A 396 -18.04 10.68 -1.34
N ARG A 397 -19.08 9.85 -1.31
CA ARG A 397 -19.98 9.66 -2.44
C ARG A 397 -20.67 10.98 -2.83
N ALA A 398 -21.23 11.71 -1.85
CA ALA A 398 -21.87 13.00 -2.11
C ALA A 398 -20.90 14.05 -2.65
N PHE A 399 -19.64 14.06 -2.20
CA PHE A 399 -18.58 14.87 -2.78
C PHE A 399 -18.38 14.54 -4.26
N CYS A 400 -18.23 13.29 -4.62
CA CYS A 400 -18.08 12.86 -6.01
C CYS A 400 -19.28 13.21 -6.88
N GLU A 401 -20.50 13.03 -6.37
CA GLU A 401 -21.75 13.33 -7.09
C GLU A 401 -21.89 14.82 -7.38
N ARG A 402 -21.52 15.72 -6.46
CA ARG A 402 -21.54 17.17 -6.72
C ARG A 402 -20.66 17.56 -7.90
N TRP A 403 -19.47 16.96 -8.00
CA TRP A 403 -18.49 17.29 -9.06
C TRP A 403 -18.72 16.53 -10.38
N ASN A 404 -19.61 15.53 -10.38
CA ASN A 404 -20.07 14.85 -11.59
C ASN A 404 -21.31 15.55 -12.19
N SER A 405 -22.19 16.12 -11.34
CA SER A 405 -23.48 16.69 -11.76
C SER A 405 -23.36 18.15 -12.23
N SER A 406 -22.33 18.85 -11.77
CA SER A 406 -22.21 20.31 -11.96
C SER A 406 -21.81 20.72 -13.38
N GLY A 407 -21.67 19.77 -14.34
CA GLY A 407 -21.22 20.09 -15.70
C GLY A 407 -20.01 21.00 -15.67
N GLY A 408 -18.97 20.64 -14.87
CA GLY A 408 -17.90 21.52 -14.47
C GLY A 408 -17.20 22.22 -15.64
N SER A 409 -17.76 23.34 -16.06
CA SER A 409 -17.15 24.30 -16.96
C SER A 409 -16.06 25.06 -16.21
N GLY A 410 -14.92 24.43 -15.98
CA GLY A 410 -13.91 25.03 -15.13
C GLY A 410 -12.51 24.47 -15.27
N GLY A 411 -12.14 24.07 -16.46
CA GLY A 411 -10.75 23.85 -16.83
C GLY A 411 -10.50 24.48 -18.17
N SER A 412 -9.37 25.08 -18.40
CA SER A 412 -8.94 25.79 -19.61
C SER A 412 -8.95 24.92 -20.89
N GLY A 413 -9.50 23.69 -20.84
CA GLY A 413 -9.53 22.73 -21.95
C GLY A 413 -10.89 22.22 -22.36
N GLY A 414 -12.02 22.67 -21.80
CA GLY A 414 -13.37 22.28 -22.25
C GLY A 414 -13.76 20.81 -22.02
N ALA A 415 -12.88 20.00 -21.43
CA ALA A 415 -13.20 18.61 -21.10
C ALA A 415 -13.99 18.55 -19.79
N GLU A 416 -15.07 17.76 -19.80
CA GLU A 416 -15.91 17.54 -18.62
C GLU A 416 -15.11 16.80 -17.52
N TYR A 417 -14.87 17.50 -16.38
CA TYR A 417 -14.22 16.89 -15.24
C TYR A 417 -15.19 15.91 -14.55
N ARG A 418 -14.74 14.68 -14.39
CA ARG A 418 -15.55 13.64 -13.73
C ARG A 418 -14.78 12.96 -12.62
N LEU A 419 -15.39 12.89 -11.45
CA LEU A 419 -14.86 12.21 -10.26
C LEU A 419 -15.77 11.05 -9.87
N LYS A 420 -15.56 9.89 -10.49
CA LYS A 420 -16.46 8.76 -10.38
C LYS A 420 -16.20 7.94 -9.11
N TYR A 421 -17.18 7.91 -8.20
CA TYR A 421 -17.19 6.97 -7.06
C TYR A 421 -17.63 5.58 -7.55
N VAL A 422 -16.73 4.60 -7.51
CA VAL A 422 -16.98 3.25 -8.04
C VAL A 422 -17.19 2.26 -6.91
N GLU A 423 -18.31 1.56 -6.94
CA GLU A 423 -18.61 0.42 -6.07
C GLU A 423 -18.95 -0.80 -6.91
N LEU A 424 -18.35 -1.95 -6.58
CA LEU A 424 -18.57 -3.23 -7.26
C LEU A 424 -19.15 -4.25 -6.28
N GLY A 425 -19.92 -5.22 -6.83
CA GLY A 425 -20.25 -6.42 -6.09
C GLY A 425 -19.01 -7.29 -5.82
N TYR A 426 -19.00 -8.05 -4.71
CA TYR A 426 -17.85 -8.89 -4.34
C TYR A 426 -17.44 -9.87 -5.43
N THR A 427 -18.39 -10.62 -5.98
CA THR A 427 -18.12 -11.55 -7.09
C THR A 427 -17.75 -10.85 -8.39
N GLU A 428 -18.30 -9.64 -8.62
CA GLU A 428 -17.95 -8.81 -9.76
C GLU A 428 -16.49 -8.34 -9.70
N ALA A 429 -16.02 -7.91 -8.53
CA ALA A 429 -14.62 -7.49 -8.33
C ALA A 429 -13.64 -8.65 -8.64
N TRP A 430 -13.91 -9.86 -8.14
CA TRP A 430 -13.15 -11.06 -8.47
C TRP A 430 -13.13 -11.33 -9.98
N ARG A 431 -14.28 -11.28 -10.63
CA ARG A 431 -14.39 -11.49 -12.08
C ARG A 431 -13.59 -10.46 -12.86
N LYS A 432 -13.67 -9.16 -12.48
CA LYS A 432 -12.91 -8.08 -13.13
C LYS A 432 -11.40 -8.26 -12.96
N MET A 433 -10.94 -8.62 -11.77
CA MET A 433 -9.53 -8.89 -11.52
C MET A 433 -9.01 -10.02 -12.43
N PHE A 434 -9.68 -11.17 -12.45
CA PHE A 434 -9.26 -12.29 -13.29
C PHE A 434 -9.39 -11.99 -14.78
N ALA A 435 -10.40 -11.24 -15.20
CA ALA A 435 -10.57 -10.81 -16.58
C ALA A 435 -9.43 -9.88 -17.02
N ASN A 436 -9.04 -8.91 -16.18
CA ASN A 436 -7.89 -8.04 -16.46
C ASN A 436 -6.58 -8.84 -16.58
N LEU A 437 -6.32 -9.74 -15.64
CA LEU A 437 -5.14 -10.61 -15.70
C LEU A 437 -5.13 -11.48 -16.97
N SER A 438 -6.29 -11.99 -17.39
CA SER A 438 -6.41 -12.78 -18.62
C SER A 438 -6.19 -11.91 -19.87
N ASP A 439 -6.81 -10.73 -19.95
CA ASP A 439 -6.69 -9.81 -21.10
C ASP A 439 -5.24 -9.34 -21.28
N VAL A 440 -4.59 -8.90 -20.19
CA VAL A 440 -3.19 -8.47 -20.22
C VAL A 440 -2.27 -9.64 -20.55
N GLY A 441 -2.51 -10.82 -19.99
CA GLY A 441 -1.73 -12.02 -20.28
C GLY A 441 -1.85 -12.46 -21.74
N MET A 442 -3.06 -12.42 -22.30
CA MET A 442 -3.30 -12.72 -23.71
C MET A 442 -2.70 -11.67 -24.64
N HIS A 443 -2.69 -10.39 -24.25
CA HIS A 443 -2.01 -9.35 -25.01
C HIS A 443 -0.51 -9.69 -25.20
N TYR A 444 0.20 -10.04 -24.13
CA TYR A 444 1.62 -10.42 -24.22
C TYR A 444 1.85 -11.78 -24.89
N TYR A 445 0.92 -12.71 -24.74
CA TYR A 445 0.98 -13.98 -25.46
C TYR A 445 0.87 -13.80 -26.96
N THR A 446 -0.03 -12.93 -27.43
CA THR A 446 -0.33 -12.73 -28.85
C THR A 446 0.68 -11.79 -29.52
N ASN A 447 0.91 -10.62 -28.92
CA ASN A 447 1.71 -9.55 -29.53
C ASN A 447 3.21 -9.65 -29.18
N GLY A 448 3.56 -10.42 -28.14
CA GLY A 448 4.90 -10.45 -27.58
C GLY A 448 5.23 -9.18 -26.82
N ILE A 449 6.51 -9.09 -26.44
CA ILE A 449 7.08 -7.88 -25.85
C ILE A 449 7.72 -7.12 -27.00
N ALA A 450 7.31 -5.86 -27.22
CA ALA A 450 7.90 -5.02 -28.26
C ALA A 450 9.43 -4.95 -28.04
N LYS A 451 10.22 -5.20 -29.11
CA LYS A 451 11.65 -4.91 -29.08
C LYS A 451 11.81 -3.39 -28.96
N PRO A 452 12.83 -2.89 -28.22
CA PRO A 452 13.18 -1.48 -28.28
C PRO A 452 13.41 -1.13 -29.76
N THR A 453 12.76 -0.10 -30.26
CA THR A 453 13.06 0.44 -31.59
C THR A 453 14.48 0.99 -31.56
N ASP A 454 15.29 0.65 -32.55
CA ASP A 454 16.72 1.05 -32.68
C ASP A 454 16.90 2.58 -32.88
N ASP A 455 15.84 3.37 -32.85
CA ASP A 455 15.83 4.82 -33.10
C ASP A 455 16.58 5.66 -32.02
N ASN A 456 16.87 5.08 -30.85
CA ASN A 456 17.63 5.79 -29.80
C ASN A 456 19.15 5.56 -29.85
N LYS A 457 19.68 4.85 -30.85
CA LYS A 457 21.14 4.63 -31.02
C LYS A 457 21.84 5.70 -31.85
N LYS A 458 21.14 6.75 -32.30
CA LYS A 458 21.75 7.76 -33.20
C LYS A 458 22.02 9.12 -32.54
N ASN A 459 21.84 9.26 -31.24
CA ASN A 459 22.09 10.53 -30.52
C ASN A 459 22.94 10.35 -29.25
N ASP A 460 24.00 9.56 -29.32
CA ASP A 460 25.11 9.63 -28.37
C ASP A 460 26.40 10.00 -29.13
#